data_347027e706144e7226848cbd48449576
#
_entry.id   347027e706144e7226848cbd48449576
#
_cell.length_a   1.000
_cell.length_b   1.000
_cell.length_c   1.000
_cell.angle_alpha   90.00
_cell.angle_beta   90.00
_cell.angle_gamma   90.00
#
_symmetry.space_group_name_H-M   'P 1'
#
loop_
_entity.id
_entity.type
_entity.pdbx_description
1 polymer ?
#
loop_
_entity_poly.entity_id
_entity_poly.type
_entity_poly.pdbx_seq_one_letter_code
_entity_poly.pdbx_strand_id
1 'polypeptide(L)'
;MSNVNRRNLLVAAGASSLVAACGGGGGGGGYSGGGGGSSSSSSSSSSSSSSVTLPDPSTAPALKNHFAANFKIGMAVDPGIASEAIANAILLKHVNSITAESVMKANPIGVSEGVYDFSQADTLVAFAQANSIEIRGHALNWYQTSPAWFFAGDQTDMTAYKALVRGRLETYVTDVVNHFKGKVYAWDVVNEVTSDDGSATYRNSQWYQIFGPDFIDYAFNAAHAADPTVSLFINEYGTEEAGKRGRFLTILDGMIARGVPVSGVGHQMHINTGFPAASDVDAALTAVEARGLINHITEMDVSLYNDPGSCYSGTGCLPEATGATLATALHAQALKYREPYAVYVAHASVKSVTTWGVADNHTWLDSFPVVRKNHPLLFDEAGNPKSAFWAIVDPTFVVP
;
A
#
# COMPACT_ATOMS: atom_id res chain seq x y z
N MET A 1 24.95 -4.81 12.88
CA MET A 1 24.39 -3.55 12.33
C MET A 1 24.81 -3.48 10.87
N SER A 2 24.12 -4.14 9.99
CA SER A 2 24.37 -4.09 8.54
C SER A 2 23.25 -3.31 7.90
N ASN A 3 23.58 -2.16 7.32
CA ASN A 3 22.69 -1.41 6.45
C ASN A 3 22.26 -2.32 5.29
N VAL A 4 21.08 -2.90 5.40
CA VAL A 4 20.44 -3.55 4.26
C VAL A 4 20.12 -2.44 3.26
N ASN A 5 20.78 -2.51 2.13
CA ASN A 5 20.71 -1.51 1.07
C ASN A 5 19.33 -1.55 0.43
N ARG A 6 18.41 -0.68 0.88
CA ARG A 6 17.02 -0.58 0.41
C ARG A 6 16.88 -0.23 -1.08
N ARG A 7 18.01 -0.01 -1.77
CA ARG A 7 18.06 0.38 -3.20
C ARG A 7 17.63 -0.71 -4.19
N ASN A 8 17.51 -1.98 -3.78
CA ASN A 8 17.16 -3.07 -4.68
C ASN A 8 15.67 -3.45 -4.67
N LEU A 9 14.82 -2.68 -4.00
CA LEU A 9 13.45 -3.15 -3.72
C LEU A 9 12.42 -2.89 -4.83
N LEU A 10 12.72 -2.08 -5.83
CA LEU A 10 11.70 -1.65 -6.82
C LEU A 10 12.27 -1.29 -8.20
N VAL A 11 13.14 -2.12 -8.77
CA VAL A 11 13.54 -1.97 -10.18
C VAL A 11 12.75 -2.95 -11.03
N ALA A 12 11.47 -2.71 -11.24
CA ALA A 12 10.66 -3.31 -12.30
C ALA A 12 9.28 -2.64 -12.44
N ALA A 13 9.20 -1.30 -12.46
CA ALA A 13 8.02 -0.64 -13.01
C ALA A 13 8.29 -0.33 -14.49
N GLY A 14 7.78 -1.17 -15.36
CA GLY A 14 7.88 -1.00 -16.81
C GLY A 14 7.17 0.27 -17.26
N ALA A 15 7.87 1.10 -18.03
CA ALA A 15 7.35 2.30 -18.64
C ALA A 15 6.24 1.96 -19.64
N SER A 16 5.01 2.32 -19.35
CA SER A 16 3.92 2.32 -20.34
C SER A 16 3.95 3.63 -21.10
N SER A 17 4.37 3.56 -22.37
CA SER A 17 4.40 4.68 -23.30
C SER A 17 2.99 5.06 -23.73
N LEU A 18 2.50 6.21 -23.31
CA LEU A 18 1.31 6.83 -23.90
C LEU A 18 1.73 7.65 -25.12
N VAL A 19 1.33 7.17 -26.30
CA VAL A 19 1.42 7.91 -27.57
C VAL A 19 0.26 8.91 -27.60
N ALA A 20 0.57 10.20 -27.47
CA ALA A 20 -0.38 11.26 -27.75
C ALA A 20 -0.28 11.67 -29.22
N ALA A 21 -1.36 11.54 -29.95
CA ALA A 21 -1.49 11.96 -31.34
C ALA A 21 -1.66 13.49 -31.44
N CYS A 22 -0.83 14.10 -32.24
CA CYS A 22 -0.91 15.50 -32.68
C CYS A 22 -2.08 15.76 -33.62
N GLY A 23 -2.78 16.88 -33.40
CA GLY A 23 -3.62 17.52 -34.40
C GLY A 23 -3.39 19.02 -34.36
N GLY A 24 -2.81 19.55 -35.42
CA GLY A 24 -2.43 20.94 -35.55
C GLY A 24 -3.53 21.83 -36.19
N GLY A 25 -3.27 23.10 -36.25
CA GLY A 25 -4.05 24.08 -36.98
C GLY A 25 -4.02 25.45 -36.33
N GLY A 26 -3.42 26.30 -36.85
CA GLY A 26 -2.87 27.53 -37.08
C GLY A 26 -3.89 28.64 -37.36
N GLY A 27 -3.48 29.91 -37.20
CA GLY A 27 -4.18 31.08 -37.74
C GLY A 27 -4.00 32.30 -36.85
N GLY A 28 -3.16 33.20 -37.30
CA GLY A 28 -2.85 34.48 -36.67
C GLY A 28 -3.85 35.58 -36.99
N GLY A 29 -3.67 36.72 -36.37
CA GLY A 29 -4.35 37.97 -36.70
C GLY A 29 -4.22 38.97 -35.56
N GLY A 30 -3.26 39.89 -35.67
CA GLY A 30 -3.17 41.04 -34.81
C GLY A 30 -4.11 42.16 -35.21
N TYR A 31 -4.50 42.97 -34.28
CA TYR A 31 -4.77 44.41 -34.51
C TYR A 31 -4.53 45.21 -33.22
N SER A 32 -3.84 46.31 -33.43
CA SER A 32 -3.53 47.40 -32.51
C SER A 32 -4.66 48.40 -32.38
N GLY A 33 -4.80 49.11 -31.27
CA GLY A 33 -5.27 50.48 -31.29
C GLY A 33 -6.10 50.94 -30.07
N GLY A 34 -5.58 51.92 -29.36
CA GLY A 34 -6.33 53.08 -28.96
C GLY A 34 -6.71 53.17 -27.47
N GLY A 35 -6.11 54.13 -26.80
CA GLY A 35 -6.24 54.52 -25.41
C GLY A 35 -7.59 55.15 -24.99
N GLY A 36 -7.76 55.23 -23.72
CA GLY A 36 -8.84 55.94 -23.03
C GLY A 36 -8.68 55.80 -21.55
N GLY A 37 -8.10 56.80 -20.90
CA GLY A 37 -8.00 56.85 -19.44
C GLY A 37 -9.37 57.10 -18.79
N SER A 38 -9.63 56.34 -17.75
CA SER A 38 -10.64 56.70 -16.74
C SER A 38 -10.13 56.22 -15.39
N SER A 39 -9.85 57.18 -14.55
CA SER A 39 -9.56 57.02 -13.15
C SER A 39 -10.79 56.45 -12.42
N SER A 40 -10.72 55.20 -12.01
CA SER A 40 -11.66 54.62 -11.04
C SER A 40 -10.92 54.32 -9.75
N SER A 41 -11.39 54.99 -8.67
CA SER A 41 -11.00 54.77 -7.28
C SER A 41 -11.15 53.31 -6.91
N SER A 42 -10.01 52.63 -6.71
CA SER A 42 -9.98 51.27 -6.13
C SER A 42 -10.29 51.35 -4.64
N SER A 43 -11.52 51.04 -4.28
CA SER A 43 -11.83 50.60 -2.93
C SER A 43 -11.13 49.24 -2.71
N SER A 44 -10.05 49.28 -1.95
CA SER A 44 -9.37 48.06 -1.44
C SER A 44 -10.32 47.41 -0.44
N SER A 45 -11.11 46.46 -0.92
CA SER A 45 -11.72 45.45 -0.07
C SER A 45 -10.60 44.56 0.46
N SER A 46 -10.16 44.81 1.70
CA SER A 46 -9.36 43.86 2.45
C SER A 46 -10.20 42.60 2.65
N SER A 47 -10.02 41.63 1.77
CA SER A 47 -10.43 40.26 2.03
C SER A 47 -9.57 39.76 3.20
N SER A 48 -10.11 39.78 4.41
CA SER A 48 -9.56 39.03 5.53
C SER A 48 -9.61 37.55 5.12
N SER A 49 -8.51 37.04 4.62
CA SER A 49 -8.29 35.59 4.55
C SER A 49 -8.25 35.11 6.00
N SER A 50 -9.38 34.63 6.51
CA SER A 50 -9.37 33.83 7.73
C SER A 50 -8.49 32.60 7.45
N SER A 51 -7.27 32.57 8.00
CA SER A 51 -6.43 31.40 7.97
C SER A 51 -7.17 30.28 8.71
N VAL A 52 -7.65 29.31 7.99
CA VAL A 52 -8.22 28.08 8.59
C VAL A 52 -7.07 27.41 9.35
N THR A 53 -7.17 27.35 10.67
CA THR A 53 -6.21 26.66 11.52
C THR A 53 -6.66 25.22 11.73
N LEU A 54 -5.71 24.29 11.85
CA LEU A 54 -6.03 22.91 12.22
C LEU A 54 -6.69 22.87 13.62
N PRO A 55 -7.63 21.94 13.85
CA PRO A 55 -8.16 21.69 15.19
C PRO A 55 -7.04 21.31 16.17
N ASP A 56 -7.29 21.53 17.47
CA ASP A 56 -6.36 21.12 18.52
C ASP A 56 -6.09 19.60 18.43
N PRO A 57 -4.82 19.16 18.32
CA PRO A 57 -4.47 17.74 18.25
C PRO A 57 -5.04 16.88 19.38
N SER A 58 -5.24 17.48 20.57
CA SER A 58 -5.83 16.77 21.72
C SER A 58 -7.29 16.36 21.49
N THR A 59 -8.01 17.06 20.61
CA THR A 59 -9.40 16.76 20.24
C THR A 59 -9.55 15.68 19.18
N ALA A 60 -8.44 15.19 18.60
CA ALA A 60 -8.45 14.17 17.56
C ALA A 60 -9.13 12.88 18.07
N PRO A 61 -10.19 12.38 17.39
CA PRO A 61 -10.83 11.13 17.78
C PRO A 61 -9.89 9.95 17.55
N ALA A 62 -10.04 8.87 18.32
CA ALA A 62 -9.37 7.63 18.04
C ALA A 62 -9.94 7.02 16.74
N LEU A 63 -9.10 6.85 15.70
CA LEU A 63 -9.56 6.36 14.39
C LEU A 63 -10.27 5.00 14.49
N LYS A 64 -9.74 4.08 15.30
CA LYS A 64 -10.35 2.76 15.53
C LYS A 64 -11.77 2.84 16.08
N ASN A 65 -12.10 3.88 16.85
CA ASN A 65 -13.43 4.10 17.40
C ASN A 65 -14.32 4.84 16.38
N HIS A 66 -13.75 5.80 15.67
CA HIS A 66 -14.46 6.57 14.66
C HIS A 66 -14.98 5.69 13.52
N PHE A 67 -14.17 4.73 13.06
CA PHE A 67 -14.50 3.80 11.97
C PHE A 67 -14.97 2.42 12.46
N ALA A 68 -15.28 2.25 13.75
CA ALA A 68 -15.62 0.95 14.35
C ALA A 68 -16.79 0.23 13.66
N ALA A 69 -17.75 0.98 13.10
CA ALA A 69 -18.89 0.41 12.39
C ALA A 69 -18.56 -0.03 10.94
N ASN A 70 -17.42 0.37 10.39
CA ASN A 70 -17.05 0.15 9.00
C ASN A 70 -15.94 -0.90 8.87
N PHE A 71 -14.76 -0.61 9.42
CA PHE A 71 -13.56 -1.43 9.24
C PHE A 71 -12.56 -1.25 10.39
N LYS A 72 -11.60 -2.17 10.48
CA LYS A 72 -10.43 -2.01 11.36
C LYS A 72 -9.51 -0.93 10.82
N ILE A 73 -8.88 -0.19 11.73
CA ILE A 73 -7.78 0.74 11.39
C ILE A 73 -6.46 0.07 11.72
N GLY A 74 -5.56 0.04 10.75
CA GLY A 74 -4.23 -0.55 10.89
C GLY A 74 -3.10 0.41 10.54
N MET A 75 -1.90 0.05 11.00
CA MET A 75 -0.64 0.68 10.59
C MET A 75 0.43 -0.39 10.40
N ALA A 76 1.27 -0.25 9.36
CA ALA A 76 2.44 -1.09 9.20
C ALA A 76 3.54 -0.64 10.15
N VAL A 77 4.14 -1.61 10.87
CA VAL A 77 5.12 -1.31 11.90
C VAL A 77 6.02 -2.52 12.18
N ASP A 78 7.28 -2.25 12.51
CA ASP A 78 8.20 -3.25 13.06
C ASP A 78 8.48 -2.97 14.55
N PRO A 79 9.02 -3.93 15.33
CA PRO A 79 9.20 -3.79 16.79
C PRO A 79 9.99 -2.55 17.21
N GLY A 80 10.98 -2.13 16.42
CA GLY A 80 11.78 -0.93 16.67
C GLY A 80 10.91 0.32 16.71
N ILE A 81 10.06 0.50 15.69
CA ILE A 81 9.12 1.65 15.57
C ILE A 81 8.07 1.57 16.67
N ALA A 82 7.50 0.40 16.95
CA ALA A 82 6.48 0.22 17.99
C ALA A 82 6.98 0.59 19.40
N SER A 83 8.28 0.58 19.62
CA SER A 83 8.90 0.97 20.89
C SER A 83 9.18 2.48 21.01
N GLU A 84 9.12 3.25 19.93
CA GLU A 84 9.29 4.71 19.93
C GLU A 84 8.09 5.39 20.61
N ALA A 85 8.36 6.37 21.49
CA ALA A 85 7.31 6.96 22.33
C ALA A 85 6.17 7.58 21.52
N ILE A 86 6.47 8.30 20.42
CA ILE A 86 5.49 8.95 19.55
C ILE A 86 4.69 7.89 18.80
N ALA A 87 5.37 6.96 18.14
CA ALA A 87 4.72 5.89 17.38
C ALA A 87 3.85 5.01 18.28
N ASN A 88 4.35 4.64 19.46
CA ASN A 88 3.59 3.86 20.45
C ASN A 88 2.30 4.58 20.87
N ALA A 89 2.37 5.88 21.17
CA ALA A 89 1.20 6.67 21.54
C ALA A 89 0.15 6.71 20.42
N ILE A 90 0.57 6.85 19.16
CA ILE A 90 -0.31 6.82 17.99
C ILE A 90 -0.95 5.43 17.86
N LEU A 91 -0.17 4.36 17.92
CA LEU A 91 -0.66 2.99 17.81
C LEU A 91 -1.72 2.69 18.87
N LEU A 92 -1.40 2.96 20.14
CA LEU A 92 -2.33 2.68 21.25
C LEU A 92 -3.63 3.47 21.13
N LYS A 93 -3.60 4.71 20.66
CA LYS A 93 -4.78 5.56 20.51
C LYS A 93 -5.62 5.20 19.29
N HIS A 94 -4.98 4.97 18.14
CA HIS A 94 -5.66 5.06 16.85
C HIS A 94 -5.93 3.71 16.18
N VAL A 95 -5.19 2.63 16.50
CA VAL A 95 -5.33 1.37 15.76
C VAL A 95 -5.91 0.23 16.60
N ASN A 96 -6.54 -0.72 15.92
CA ASN A 96 -6.94 -2.02 16.43
C ASN A 96 -6.37 -3.18 15.60
N SER A 97 -5.52 -2.86 14.61
CA SER A 97 -4.75 -3.82 13.82
C SER A 97 -3.35 -3.27 13.55
N ILE A 98 -2.35 -4.14 13.42
CA ILE A 98 -1.03 -3.79 12.86
C ILE A 98 -0.61 -4.82 11.83
N THR A 99 0.19 -4.39 10.86
CA THR A 99 0.85 -5.25 9.88
C THR A 99 2.35 -5.23 10.13
N ALA A 100 3.00 -6.39 10.16
CA ALA A 100 4.45 -6.46 10.24
C ALA A 100 5.06 -5.93 8.93
N GLU A 101 5.75 -4.77 8.98
CA GLU A 101 6.33 -4.16 7.78
C GLU A 101 7.39 -5.06 7.13
N SER A 102 8.26 -5.67 7.94
CA SER A 102 9.39 -6.47 7.45
C SER A 102 9.52 -7.82 8.14
N VAL A 103 9.30 -7.89 9.46
CA VAL A 103 9.76 -9.03 10.29
C VAL A 103 9.00 -10.35 10.07
N MET A 104 7.86 -10.33 9.37
CA MET A 104 7.12 -11.55 8.98
C MET A 104 7.33 -11.96 7.52
N LYS A 105 8.19 -11.26 6.76
CA LYS A 105 8.55 -11.65 5.39
C LYS A 105 9.45 -12.89 5.39
N ALA A 106 9.51 -13.58 4.25
CA ALA A 106 10.23 -14.86 4.19
C ALA A 106 11.74 -14.75 4.46
N ASN A 107 12.40 -13.67 4.03
CA ASN A 107 13.84 -13.48 4.27
C ASN A 107 14.25 -13.39 5.75
N PRO A 108 13.59 -12.56 6.61
CA PRO A 108 13.97 -12.50 8.01
C PRO A 108 13.60 -13.78 8.78
N ILE A 109 12.51 -14.47 8.41
CA ILE A 109 12.08 -15.70 9.08
C ILE A 109 12.90 -16.91 8.61
N GLY A 110 13.06 -17.09 7.30
CA GLY A 110 13.64 -18.29 6.71
C GLY A 110 15.17 -18.24 6.60
N VAL A 111 15.88 -18.50 7.68
CA VAL A 111 17.36 -18.43 7.76
C VAL A 111 18.03 -19.44 6.82
N SER A 112 17.56 -20.69 6.86
CA SER A 112 17.94 -21.77 5.94
C SER A 112 16.82 -22.80 5.89
N GLU A 113 16.95 -23.81 5.03
CA GLU A 113 15.95 -24.88 4.93
C GLU A 113 15.68 -25.52 6.30
N GLY A 114 14.42 -25.45 6.76
CA GLY A 114 13.98 -25.96 8.05
C GLY A 114 14.47 -25.19 9.28
N VAL A 115 15.15 -24.04 9.11
CA VAL A 115 15.62 -23.19 10.22
C VAL A 115 15.00 -21.82 10.12
N TYR A 116 14.26 -21.43 11.14
CA TYR A 116 13.49 -20.18 11.19
C TYR A 116 13.89 -19.30 12.39
N ASP A 117 13.89 -17.99 12.19
CA ASP A 117 14.02 -17.00 13.26
C ASP A 117 12.72 -16.19 13.38
N PHE A 118 11.92 -16.51 14.38
CA PHE A 118 10.69 -15.82 14.69
C PHE A 118 10.85 -14.68 15.72
N SER A 119 12.04 -14.47 16.24
CA SER A 119 12.28 -13.63 17.43
C SER A 119 11.72 -12.20 17.31
N GLN A 120 11.93 -11.56 16.16
CA GLN A 120 11.43 -10.19 15.91
C GLN A 120 9.91 -10.19 15.67
N ALA A 121 9.40 -11.16 14.94
CA ALA A 121 7.98 -11.30 14.70
C ALA A 121 7.22 -11.63 16.00
N ASP A 122 7.74 -12.52 16.84
CA ASP A 122 7.17 -12.82 18.16
C ASP A 122 7.17 -11.61 19.09
N THR A 123 8.20 -10.74 19.01
CA THR A 123 8.23 -9.46 19.75
C THR A 123 7.08 -8.56 19.34
N LEU A 124 6.80 -8.44 18.05
CA LEU A 124 5.67 -7.65 17.55
C LEU A 124 4.32 -8.27 17.94
N VAL A 125 4.20 -9.60 17.87
CA VAL A 125 3.00 -10.32 18.32
C VAL A 125 2.74 -10.10 19.80
N ALA A 126 3.77 -10.18 20.63
CA ALA A 126 3.65 -9.93 22.07
C ALA A 126 3.18 -8.49 22.38
N PHE A 127 3.75 -7.49 21.66
CA PHE A 127 3.31 -6.11 21.76
C PHE A 127 1.82 -5.96 21.40
N ALA A 128 1.39 -6.54 20.29
CA ALA A 128 0.00 -6.46 19.84
C ALA A 128 -0.96 -7.11 20.84
N GLN A 129 -0.66 -8.32 21.29
CA GLN A 129 -1.48 -9.05 22.27
C GLN A 129 -1.59 -8.30 23.61
N ALA A 130 -0.47 -7.74 24.10
CA ALA A 130 -0.46 -6.95 25.34
C ALA A 130 -1.36 -5.71 25.28
N ASN A 131 -1.62 -5.19 24.08
CA ASN A 131 -2.38 -3.97 23.83
C ASN A 131 -3.77 -4.23 23.18
N SER A 132 -4.21 -5.47 23.08
CA SER A 132 -5.47 -5.86 22.42
C SER A 132 -5.55 -5.37 20.98
N ILE A 133 -4.43 -5.42 20.24
CA ILE A 133 -4.30 -5.10 18.82
C ILE A 133 -4.16 -6.42 18.06
N GLU A 134 -4.87 -6.57 16.94
CA GLU A 134 -4.79 -7.76 16.10
C GLU A 134 -3.62 -7.62 15.11
N ILE A 135 -3.10 -8.75 14.59
CA ILE A 135 -2.00 -8.76 13.63
C ILE A 135 -2.47 -9.30 12.28
N ARG A 136 -2.08 -8.59 11.23
CA ARG A 136 -2.12 -9.02 9.85
C ARG A 136 -0.72 -9.45 9.43
N GLY A 137 -0.56 -10.70 9.00
CA GLY A 137 0.72 -11.25 8.58
C GLY A 137 1.06 -10.86 7.13
N HIS A 138 2.29 -10.39 6.89
CA HIS A 138 2.77 -9.93 5.59
C HIS A 138 4.25 -10.28 5.39
N ALA A 139 4.61 -11.05 4.38
CA ALA A 139 3.84 -11.90 3.51
C ALA A 139 4.51 -13.29 3.45
N LEU A 140 3.70 -14.35 3.28
CA LEU A 140 4.24 -15.72 3.23
C LEU A 140 5.07 -15.95 1.97
N ASN A 141 4.61 -15.48 0.82
CA ASN A 141 5.34 -15.59 -0.44
C ASN A 141 5.35 -14.23 -1.18
N TRP A 142 6.54 -13.67 -1.33
CA TRP A 142 6.80 -12.50 -2.16
C TRP A 142 8.13 -12.68 -2.89
N TYR A 143 8.13 -12.48 -4.21
CA TYR A 143 9.30 -12.74 -5.05
C TYR A 143 10.56 -11.95 -4.65
N GLN A 144 10.39 -10.77 -4.05
CA GLN A 144 11.50 -9.93 -3.62
C GLN A 144 12.15 -10.39 -2.31
N THR A 145 11.42 -11.14 -1.49
CA THR A 145 11.90 -11.58 -0.17
C THR A 145 12.02 -13.09 -0.02
N SER A 146 11.96 -13.81 -1.13
CA SER A 146 12.19 -15.26 -1.14
C SER A 146 13.67 -15.58 -0.87
N PRO A 147 14.02 -16.28 0.22
CA PRO A 147 15.39 -16.70 0.49
C PRO A 147 15.97 -17.54 -0.65
N ALA A 148 17.25 -17.38 -0.95
CA ALA A 148 17.90 -18.08 -2.05
C ALA A 148 17.85 -19.62 -1.92
N TRP A 149 17.81 -20.15 -0.69
CA TRP A 149 17.75 -21.58 -0.43
C TRP A 149 16.46 -22.23 -0.95
N PHE A 150 15.36 -21.48 -1.12
CA PHE A 150 14.16 -22.01 -1.76
C PHE A 150 14.45 -22.63 -3.12
N PHE A 151 15.34 -22.00 -3.88
CA PHE A 151 15.64 -22.32 -5.27
C PHE A 151 16.98 -23.05 -5.45
N ALA A 152 17.69 -23.36 -4.38
CA ALA A 152 18.95 -24.08 -4.45
C ALA A 152 18.69 -25.57 -4.78
N GLY A 153 19.47 -26.16 -5.69
CA GLY A 153 19.37 -27.58 -6.03
C GLY A 153 19.84 -27.89 -7.46
N ASP A 154 19.93 -29.17 -7.74
CA ASP A 154 20.27 -29.67 -9.06
C ASP A 154 19.07 -29.53 -10.01
N GLN A 155 19.27 -28.85 -11.13
CA GLN A 155 18.26 -28.61 -12.17
C GLN A 155 18.39 -29.54 -13.37
N THR A 156 19.23 -30.55 -13.31
CA THR A 156 19.40 -31.50 -14.40
C THR A 156 18.16 -32.40 -14.56
N ASP A 157 17.50 -32.75 -13.45
CA ASP A 157 16.16 -33.35 -13.44
C ASP A 157 15.13 -32.29 -13.01
N MET A 158 14.47 -31.65 -13.96
CA MET A 158 13.50 -30.63 -13.71
C MET A 158 12.28 -31.11 -12.93
N THR A 159 11.90 -32.38 -13.02
CA THR A 159 10.79 -32.96 -12.26
C THR A 159 11.13 -33.05 -10.78
N ALA A 160 12.30 -33.60 -10.46
CA ALA A 160 12.80 -33.67 -9.09
C ALA A 160 13.04 -32.25 -8.50
N TYR A 161 13.60 -31.35 -9.29
CA TYR A 161 13.83 -29.97 -8.87
C TYR A 161 12.53 -29.24 -8.53
N LYS A 162 11.51 -29.34 -9.38
CA LYS A 162 10.18 -28.74 -9.08
C LYS A 162 9.57 -29.35 -7.81
N ALA A 163 9.67 -30.67 -7.63
CA ALA A 163 9.17 -31.30 -6.41
C ALA A 163 9.89 -30.80 -5.15
N LEU A 164 11.20 -30.58 -5.20
CA LEU A 164 12.00 -30.01 -4.11
C LEU A 164 11.58 -28.59 -3.78
N VAL A 165 11.52 -27.69 -4.78
CA VAL A 165 11.15 -26.26 -4.57
C VAL A 165 9.73 -26.13 -4.07
N ARG A 166 8.80 -26.93 -4.60
CA ARG A 166 7.41 -26.99 -4.12
C ARG A 166 7.36 -27.44 -2.65
N GLY A 167 8.04 -28.52 -2.30
CA GLY A 167 8.08 -29.04 -0.93
C GLY A 167 8.60 -27.97 0.06
N ARG A 168 9.63 -27.21 -0.31
CA ARG A 168 10.17 -26.10 0.50
C ARG A 168 9.16 -25.00 0.71
N LEU A 169 8.42 -24.58 -0.33
CA LEU A 169 7.37 -23.57 -0.22
C LEU A 169 6.26 -24.05 0.72
N GLU A 170 5.73 -25.24 0.48
CA GLU A 170 4.63 -25.81 1.27
C GLU A 170 5.04 -26.00 2.74
N THR A 171 6.25 -26.51 3.00
CA THR A 171 6.78 -26.67 4.37
C THR A 171 6.95 -25.32 5.06
N TYR A 172 7.60 -24.34 4.39
CA TYR A 172 7.79 -23.00 4.95
C TYR A 172 6.46 -22.34 5.30
N VAL A 173 5.50 -22.34 4.38
CA VAL A 173 4.18 -21.74 4.60
C VAL A 173 3.46 -22.44 5.77
N THR A 174 3.49 -23.76 5.80
CA THR A 174 2.88 -24.55 6.87
C THR A 174 3.49 -24.22 8.24
N ASP A 175 4.82 -24.17 8.34
CA ASP A 175 5.53 -23.93 9.60
C ASP A 175 5.27 -22.52 10.12
N VAL A 176 5.32 -21.50 9.24
CA VAL A 176 5.06 -20.10 9.62
C VAL A 176 3.61 -19.91 10.06
N VAL A 177 2.65 -20.44 9.31
CA VAL A 177 1.23 -20.31 9.67
C VAL A 177 0.94 -21.04 10.98
N ASN A 178 1.50 -22.22 11.20
CA ASN A 178 1.36 -22.96 12.45
C ASN A 178 1.97 -22.22 13.65
N HIS A 179 3.12 -21.57 13.49
CA HIS A 179 3.76 -20.78 14.55
C HIS A 179 2.87 -19.62 15.01
N PHE A 180 2.19 -18.97 14.06
CA PHE A 180 1.32 -17.82 14.35
C PHE A 180 -0.18 -18.17 14.46
N LYS A 181 -0.53 -19.45 14.45
CA LYS A 181 -1.92 -19.90 14.54
C LYS A 181 -2.63 -19.34 15.76
N GLY A 182 -3.80 -18.72 15.54
CA GLY A 182 -4.58 -18.05 16.59
C GLY A 182 -4.01 -16.71 17.05
N LYS A 183 -2.90 -16.23 16.48
CA LYS A 183 -2.28 -14.92 16.79
C LYS A 183 -2.44 -13.91 15.63
N VAL A 184 -2.55 -14.39 14.38
CA VAL A 184 -2.72 -13.62 13.16
C VAL A 184 -4.13 -13.83 12.62
N TYR A 185 -4.87 -12.76 12.30
CA TYR A 185 -6.25 -12.85 11.83
C TYR A 185 -6.37 -12.94 10.30
N ALA A 186 -5.35 -12.51 9.58
CA ALA A 186 -5.30 -12.51 8.13
C ALA A 186 -3.86 -12.60 7.63
N TRP A 187 -3.61 -13.35 6.55
CA TRP A 187 -2.31 -13.47 5.88
C TRP A 187 -2.36 -12.94 4.46
N ASP A 188 -1.37 -12.17 4.06
CA ASP A 188 -0.97 -12.05 2.66
C ASP A 188 -0.21 -13.32 2.28
N VAL A 189 -0.92 -14.25 1.64
CA VAL A 189 -0.31 -15.53 1.27
C VAL A 189 0.65 -15.35 0.11
N VAL A 190 0.22 -14.62 -0.91
CA VAL A 190 1.05 -14.28 -2.07
C VAL A 190 0.93 -12.79 -2.37
N ASN A 191 2.08 -12.15 -2.59
CA ASN A 191 2.19 -10.72 -2.83
C ASN A 191 2.73 -10.42 -4.23
N GLU A 192 2.06 -9.48 -4.96
CA GLU A 192 2.55 -8.87 -6.22
C GLU A 192 2.80 -9.86 -7.36
N VAL A 193 1.80 -10.61 -7.73
CA VAL A 193 1.89 -11.63 -8.79
C VAL A 193 1.55 -11.12 -10.19
N THR A 194 0.90 -9.94 -10.27
CA THR A 194 0.48 -9.35 -11.54
C THR A 194 1.65 -8.67 -12.24
N SER A 195 1.77 -8.86 -13.53
CA SER A 195 2.77 -8.15 -14.33
C SER A 195 2.47 -6.65 -14.41
N ASP A 196 3.51 -5.83 -14.30
CA ASP A 196 3.44 -4.41 -14.65
C ASP A 196 3.53 -4.18 -16.17
N ASP A 197 4.05 -5.17 -16.91
CA ASP A 197 4.03 -5.18 -18.37
C ASP A 197 2.61 -5.54 -18.84
N GLY A 198 2.00 -4.60 -19.57
CA GLY A 198 0.65 -4.76 -20.12
C GLY A 198 0.47 -5.93 -21.08
N SER A 199 1.56 -6.50 -21.58
CA SER A 199 1.55 -7.67 -22.49
C SER A 199 1.48 -9.02 -21.77
N ALA A 200 1.70 -9.06 -20.44
CA ALA A 200 1.72 -10.28 -19.64
C ALA A 200 0.73 -10.20 -18.45
N THR A 201 0.07 -11.31 -18.12
CA THR A 201 -0.83 -11.39 -16.97
C THR A 201 -0.03 -11.55 -15.68
N TYR A 202 0.91 -12.48 -15.64
CA TYR A 202 1.69 -12.81 -14.45
C TYR A 202 3.04 -12.13 -14.46
N ARG A 203 3.51 -11.71 -13.27
CA ARG A 203 4.87 -11.25 -13.07
C ARG A 203 5.86 -12.37 -13.35
N ASN A 204 6.89 -12.08 -14.15
CA ASN A 204 7.95 -13.03 -14.49
C ASN A 204 8.92 -13.24 -13.31
N SER A 205 8.40 -13.70 -12.18
CA SER A 205 9.17 -14.06 -10.99
C SER A 205 9.82 -15.44 -11.14
N GLN A 206 10.81 -15.77 -10.30
CA GLN A 206 11.41 -17.09 -10.27
C GLN A 206 10.37 -18.17 -9.95
N TRP A 207 9.42 -17.89 -9.08
CA TRP A 207 8.27 -18.75 -8.80
C TRP A 207 7.46 -19.07 -10.06
N TYR A 208 7.11 -18.02 -10.82
CA TYR A 208 6.35 -18.19 -12.05
C TYR A 208 7.14 -18.91 -13.14
N GLN A 209 8.45 -18.65 -13.26
CA GLN A 209 9.31 -19.35 -14.22
C GLN A 209 9.39 -20.87 -13.95
N ILE A 210 9.34 -21.28 -12.70
CA ILE A 210 9.41 -22.69 -12.31
C ILE A 210 8.04 -23.36 -12.45
N PHE A 211 6.96 -22.73 -11.97
CA PHE A 211 5.66 -23.38 -11.79
C PHE A 211 4.53 -22.83 -12.65
N GLY A 212 4.75 -21.75 -13.41
CA GLY A 212 3.62 -21.01 -13.95
C GLY A 212 2.76 -20.46 -12.79
N PRO A 213 1.42 -20.45 -12.89
CA PRO A 213 0.53 -19.95 -11.82
C PRO A 213 0.42 -20.87 -10.60
N ASP A 214 0.82 -22.13 -10.69
CA ASP A 214 0.54 -23.16 -9.68
C ASP A 214 1.18 -22.89 -8.32
N PHE A 215 2.26 -22.09 -8.25
CA PHE A 215 2.87 -21.72 -6.96
C PHE A 215 1.91 -20.97 -6.04
N ILE A 216 0.95 -20.23 -6.61
CA ILE A 216 -0.09 -19.52 -5.86
C ILE A 216 -0.97 -20.56 -5.15
N ASP A 217 -1.43 -21.56 -5.88
CA ASP A 217 -2.30 -22.61 -5.35
C ASP A 217 -1.58 -23.41 -4.26
N TYR A 218 -0.29 -23.73 -4.45
CA TYR A 218 0.52 -24.43 -3.44
C TYR A 218 0.61 -23.64 -2.14
N ALA A 219 0.90 -22.33 -2.21
CA ALA A 219 1.01 -21.48 -1.03
C ALA A 219 -0.34 -21.34 -0.29
N PHE A 220 -1.43 -21.08 -1.01
CA PHE A 220 -2.77 -20.94 -0.41
C PHE A 220 -3.27 -22.25 0.22
N ASN A 221 -3.10 -23.38 -0.46
CA ASN A 221 -3.51 -24.68 0.06
C ASN A 221 -2.71 -25.06 1.30
N ALA A 222 -1.40 -24.81 1.33
CA ALA A 222 -0.55 -25.06 2.50
C ALA A 222 -0.96 -24.17 3.69
N ALA A 223 -1.23 -22.88 3.45
CA ALA A 223 -1.69 -21.95 4.48
C ALA A 223 -3.04 -22.37 5.06
N HIS A 224 -4.01 -22.72 4.21
CA HIS A 224 -5.33 -23.19 4.63
C HIS A 224 -5.28 -24.51 5.40
N ALA A 225 -4.45 -25.45 4.97
CA ALA A 225 -4.28 -26.71 5.67
C ALA A 225 -3.66 -26.53 7.08
N ALA A 226 -2.75 -25.57 7.23
CA ALA A 226 -2.14 -25.24 8.52
C ALA A 226 -3.13 -24.54 9.46
N ASP A 227 -3.88 -23.54 8.96
CA ASP A 227 -4.92 -22.86 9.71
C ASP A 227 -6.17 -22.59 8.84
N PRO A 228 -7.21 -23.42 8.90
CA PRO A 228 -8.43 -23.22 8.13
C PRO A 228 -9.31 -22.07 8.64
N THR A 229 -8.95 -21.42 9.76
CA THR A 229 -9.75 -20.35 10.37
C THR A 229 -9.24 -18.96 10.04
N VAL A 230 -7.97 -18.82 9.61
CA VAL A 230 -7.36 -17.53 9.25
C VAL A 230 -7.83 -17.08 7.87
N SER A 231 -8.04 -15.79 7.70
CA SER A 231 -8.39 -15.24 6.39
C SER A 231 -7.16 -15.15 5.48
N LEU A 232 -7.27 -15.62 4.23
CA LEU A 232 -6.17 -15.71 3.27
C LEU A 232 -6.36 -14.71 2.12
N PHE A 233 -5.39 -13.86 1.91
CA PHE A 233 -5.42 -12.78 0.93
C PHE A 233 -4.36 -12.94 -0.14
N ILE A 234 -4.70 -12.52 -1.36
CA ILE A 234 -3.75 -12.13 -2.38
C ILE A 234 -3.61 -10.61 -2.35
N ASN A 235 -2.39 -10.09 -2.26
CA ASN A 235 -2.11 -8.67 -2.06
C ASN A 235 -1.42 -8.07 -3.29
N GLU A 236 -1.89 -6.90 -3.77
CA GLU A 236 -1.37 -6.30 -5.01
C GLU A 236 -1.50 -4.77 -4.98
N TYR A 237 -0.57 -4.07 -5.63
CA TYR A 237 -0.65 -2.64 -5.88
C TYR A 237 -1.22 -2.32 -7.26
N GLY A 238 -1.71 -1.09 -7.44
CA GLY A 238 -2.23 -0.61 -8.72
C GLY A 238 -3.49 -1.34 -9.18
N THR A 239 -4.24 -1.95 -8.26
CA THR A 239 -5.53 -2.59 -8.56
C THR A 239 -6.61 -1.59 -8.96
N GLU A 240 -6.42 -0.32 -8.64
CA GLU A 240 -7.22 0.83 -9.08
C GLU A 240 -6.94 1.22 -10.54
N GLU A 241 -5.79 0.84 -11.11
CA GLU A 241 -5.49 1.04 -12.53
C GLU A 241 -6.23 -0.02 -13.37
N ALA A 242 -7.05 0.43 -14.32
CA ALA A 242 -7.98 -0.44 -15.06
C ALA A 242 -7.31 -1.61 -15.80
N GLY A 243 -6.16 -1.36 -16.42
CA GLY A 243 -5.43 -2.39 -17.17
C GLY A 243 -4.79 -3.43 -16.25
N LYS A 244 -4.15 -3.00 -15.15
CA LYS A 244 -3.58 -3.91 -14.16
C LYS A 244 -4.68 -4.66 -13.41
N ARG A 245 -5.77 -3.96 -13.04
CA ARG A 245 -6.96 -4.59 -12.46
C ARG A 245 -7.50 -5.72 -13.35
N GLY A 246 -7.63 -5.50 -14.66
CA GLY A 246 -8.10 -6.54 -15.58
C GLY A 246 -7.22 -7.79 -15.57
N ARG A 247 -5.90 -7.62 -15.57
CA ARG A 247 -4.93 -8.74 -15.47
C ARG A 247 -5.01 -9.44 -14.11
N PHE A 248 -5.08 -8.66 -13.02
CA PHE A 248 -5.23 -9.18 -11.66
C PHE A 248 -6.53 -9.99 -11.50
N LEU A 249 -7.65 -9.50 -12.01
CA LEU A 249 -8.92 -10.21 -11.97
C LEU A 249 -8.88 -11.52 -12.77
N THR A 250 -8.12 -11.58 -13.87
CA THR A 250 -7.90 -12.85 -14.60
C THR A 250 -7.18 -13.89 -13.71
N ILE A 251 -6.20 -13.46 -12.91
CA ILE A 251 -5.52 -14.33 -11.94
C ILE A 251 -6.50 -14.80 -10.87
N LEU A 252 -7.25 -13.88 -10.29
CA LEU A 252 -8.21 -14.14 -9.22
C LEU A 252 -9.33 -15.09 -9.67
N ASP A 253 -9.88 -14.88 -10.86
CA ASP A 253 -10.88 -15.76 -11.46
C ASP A 253 -10.34 -17.18 -11.68
N GLY A 254 -9.08 -17.28 -12.12
CA GLY A 254 -8.39 -18.56 -12.25
C GLY A 254 -8.23 -19.29 -10.91
N MET A 255 -7.86 -18.56 -9.85
CA MET A 255 -7.77 -19.13 -8.49
C MET A 255 -9.13 -19.66 -8.03
N ILE A 256 -10.19 -18.85 -8.16
CA ILE A 256 -11.56 -19.23 -7.77
C ILE A 256 -12.02 -20.46 -8.55
N ALA A 257 -11.79 -20.49 -9.86
CA ALA A 257 -12.18 -21.62 -10.71
C ALA A 257 -11.48 -22.93 -10.33
N ARG A 258 -10.27 -22.87 -9.78
CA ARG A 258 -9.53 -24.04 -9.27
C ARG A 258 -9.86 -24.39 -7.81
N GLY A 259 -10.71 -23.61 -7.15
CA GLY A 259 -11.09 -23.85 -5.76
C GLY A 259 -10.02 -23.48 -4.74
N VAL A 260 -9.13 -22.53 -5.09
CA VAL A 260 -8.12 -22.02 -4.16
C VAL A 260 -8.81 -21.28 -3.00
N PRO A 261 -8.42 -21.55 -1.74
CA PRO A 261 -9.12 -21.01 -0.57
C PRO A 261 -8.75 -19.52 -0.31
N VAL A 262 -9.12 -18.63 -1.24
CA VAL A 262 -8.93 -17.19 -1.13
C VAL A 262 -10.11 -16.54 -0.41
N SER A 263 -9.85 -15.77 0.65
CA SER A 263 -10.86 -15.05 1.43
C SER A 263 -11.11 -13.64 0.89
N GLY A 264 -10.09 -13.01 0.33
CA GLY A 264 -10.20 -11.62 -0.10
C GLY A 264 -8.96 -11.13 -0.85
N VAL A 265 -9.04 -9.85 -1.19
CA VAL A 265 -7.98 -9.11 -1.88
C VAL A 265 -7.43 -8.00 -0.97
N GLY A 266 -6.11 -7.91 -0.89
CA GLY A 266 -5.40 -6.77 -0.35
C GLY A 266 -5.09 -5.78 -1.47
N HIS A 267 -5.57 -4.55 -1.33
CA HIS A 267 -5.24 -3.43 -2.19
C HIS A 267 -4.19 -2.58 -1.48
N GLN A 268 -2.95 -2.56 -1.98
CA GLN A 268 -1.87 -1.84 -1.31
C GLN A 268 -2.16 -0.34 -1.19
N MET A 269 -2.70 0.28 -2.25
CA MET A 269 -3.07 1.70 -2.25
C MET A 269 -1.89 2.64 -1.99
N HIS A 270 -0.71 2.34 -2.54
CA HIS A 270 0.38 3.29 -2.70
C HIS A 270 0.01 4.29 -3.80
N ILE A 271 -0.61 5.39 -3.41
CA ILE A 271 -1.21 6.36 -4.33
C ILE A 271 -0.52 7.72 -4.24
N ASN A 272 -0.95 8.67 -5.06
CA ASN A 272 -0.43 10.03 -5.03
C ASN A 272 -1.56 11.07 -5.18
N THR A 273 -1.23 12.34 -5.04
CA THR A 273 -2.22 13.43 -5.11
C THR A 273 -2.97 13.53 -6.43
N GLY A 274 -2.43 12.95 -7.52
CA GLY A 274 -3.05 12.98 -8.87
C GLY A 274 -3.81 11.71 -9.24
N PHE A 275 -3.54 10.58 -8.59
CA PHE A 275 -4.09 9.26 -8.93
C PHE A 275 -4.28 8.40 -7.67
N PRO A 276 -5.29 7.51 -7.63
CA PRO A 276 -6.40 7.29 -8.59
C PRO A 276 -7.56 8.28 -8.38
N ALA A 277 -8.53 8.28 -9.29
CA ALA A 277 -9.84 8.89 -9.02
C ALA A 277 -10.65 8.00 -8.06
N ALA A 278 -11.60 8.60 -7.32
CA ALA A 278 -12.49 7.84 -6.43
C ALA A 278 -13.28 6.73 -7.17
N SER A 279 -13.66 6.99 -8.42
CA SER A 279 -14.32 5.99 -9.29
C SER A 279 -13.45 4.78 -9.63
N ASP A 280 -12.14 4.94 -9.69
CA ASP A 280 -11.21 3.84 -9.95
C ASP A 280 -11.07 2.93 -8.72
N VAL A 281 -11.07 3.54 -7.53
CA VAL A 281 -11.11 2.84 -6.24
C VAL A 281 -12.42 2.06 -6.11
N ASP A 282 -13.55 2.70 -6.34
CA ASP A 282 -14.88 2.08 -6.33
C ASP A 282 -14.94 0.88 -7.28
N ALA A 283 -14.44 1.03 -8.51
CA ALA A 283 -14.40 -0.04 -9.49
C ALA A 283 -13.52 -1.22 -9.06
N ALA A 284 -12.42 -0.97 -8.33
CA ALA A 284 -11.56 -2.03 -7.82
C ALA A 284 -12.27 -2.84 -6.72
N LEU A 285 -12.89 -2.18 -5.76
CA LEU A 285 -13.62 -2.82 -4.67
C LEU A 285 -14.85 -3.59 -5.16
N THR A 286 -15.65 -2.96 -6.02
CA THR A 286 -16.85 -3.59 -6.64
C THR A 286 -16.48 -4.85 -7.41
N ALA A 287 -15.35 -4.86 -8.12
CA ALA A 287 -14.92 -6.03 -8.87
C ALA A 287 -14.61 -7.24 -7.99
N VAL A 288 -14.07 -7.01 -6.79
CA VAL A 288 -13.79 -8.05 -5.79
C VAL A 288 -15.11 -8.51 -5.11
N GLU A 289 -15.99 -7.58 -4.78
CA GLU A 289 -17.32 -7.86 -4.22
C GLU A 289 -18.16 -8.75 -5.12
N ALA A 290 -18.11 -8.50 -6.44
CA ALA A 290 -18.84 -9.30 -7.44
C ALA A 290 -18.41 -10.78 -7.44
N ARG A 291 -17.28 -11.12 -6.80
CA ARG A 291 -16.76 -12.49 -6.62
C ARG A 291 -17.08 -13.06 -5.24
N GLY A 292 -17.81 -12.33 -4.40
CA GLY A 292 -18.14 -12.75 -3.03
C GLY A 292 -16.97 -12.68 -2.06
N LEU A 293 -15.91 -11.92 -2.40
CA LEU A 293 -14.70 -11.77 -1.60
C LEU A 293 -14.70 -10.46 -0.82
N ILE A 294 -13.91 -10.41 0.25
CA ILE A 294 -13.74 -9.20 1.05
C ILE A 294 -12.54 -8.37 0.57
N ASN A 295 -12.57 -7.08 0.87
CA ASN A 295 -11.55 -6.11 0.54
C ASN A 295 -10.79 -5.68 1.80
N HIS A 296 -9.45 -5.64 1.74
CA HIS A 296 -8.59 -4.94 2.69
C HIS A 296 -7.79 -3.87 1.96
N ILE A 297 -7.72 -2.67 2.52
CA ILE A 297 -6.73 -1.67 2.14
C ILE A 297 -5.51 -1.91 3.02
N THR A 298 -4.38 -2.26 2.43
CA THR A 298 -3.30 -2.93 3.17
C THR A 298 -2.07 -2.09 3.43
N GLU A 299 -1.80 -1.07 2.59
CA GLU A 299 -0.52 -0.37 2.59
C GLU A 299 -0.68 1.12 2.20
N MET A 300 -1.81 1.74 2.57
CA MET A 300 -2.15 3.07 2.09
C MET A 300 -1.12 4.11 2.51
N ASP A 301 -0.60 4.79 1.53
CA ASP A 301 0.09 6.08 1.64
C ASP A 301 -0.29 6.98 0.46
N VAL A 302 -0.20 8.30 0.66
CA VAL A 302 -0.53 9.29 -0.39
C VAL A 302 0.69 10.17 -0.63
N SER A 303 1.48 9.81 -1.63
CA SER A 303 2.64 10.61 -2.04
C SER A 303 2.23 12.04 -2.42
N LEU A 304 3.00 13.02 -1.98
CA LEU A 304 2.84 14.41 -2.42
C LEU A 304 3.13 14.59 -3.91
N TYR A 305 3.82 13.63 -4.52
CA TYR A 305 4.37 13.75 -5.87
C TYR A 305 3.66 12.85 -6.86
N ASN A 306 3.13 13.46 -7.91
CA ASN A 306 2.68 12.75 -9.10
C ASN A 306 3.84 12.67 -10.10
N ASP A 307 4.84 11.84 -9.76
CA ASP A 307 6.04 11.68 -10.58
C ASP A 307 5.73 11.01 -11.92
N PRO A 308 6.39 11.43 -13.02
CA PRO A 308 6.29 10.70 -14.27
C PRO A 308 6.95 9.31 -14.14
N GLY A 309 6.49 8.36 -14.95
CA GLY A 309 7.05 6.99 -14.96
C GLY A 309 8.58 6.92 -15.12
N SER A 310 9.20 7.90 -15.79
CA SER A 310 10.65 8.00 -15.91
C SER A 310 11.38 8.24 -14.59
N CYS A 311 10.69 8.76 -13.56
CA CYS A 311 11.28 8.93 -12.23
C CYS A 311 11.69 7.60 -11.60
N TYR A 312 10.92 6.55 -11.85
CA TYR A 312 11.25 5.20 -11.39
C TYR A 312 12.52 4.61 -12.04
N SER A 313 12.94 5.22 -13.13
CA SER A 313 14.23 4.94 -13.78
C SER A 313 15.30 6.00 -13.47
N GLY A 314 15.05 6.87 -12.49
CA GLY A 314 15.99 7.86 -11.98
C GLY A 314 16.04 9.18 -12.76
N THR A 315 15.06 9.47 -13.62
CA THR A 315 15.05 10.70 -14.43
C THR A 315 13.69 11.41 -14.40
N GLY A 316 13.73 12.76 -14.39
CA GLY A 316 12.50 13.56 -14.48
C GLY A 316 11.64 13.58 -13.21
N CYS A 317 12.19 13.20 -12.06
CA CYS A 317 11.48 13.31 -10.79
C CYS A 317 11.18 14.78 -10.46
N LEU A 318 10.02 15.02 -9.88
CA LEU A 318 9.66 16.33 -9.37
C LEU A 318 10.62 16.75 -8.23
N PRO A 319 10.95 18.04 -8.11
CA PRO A 319 11.78 18.53 -7.00
C PRO A 319 11.05 18.39 -5.66
N GLU A 320 11.81 18.40 -4.56
CA GLU A 320 11.24 18.41 -3.22
C GLU A 320 10.34 19.65 -3.02
N ALA A 321 9.13 19.42 -2.52
CA ALA A 321 8.19 20.48 -2.21
C ALA A 321 8.59 21.19 -0.90
N THR A 322 8.69 22.53 -0.93
CA THR A 322 9.06 23.35 0.22
C THR A 322 8.20 24.60 0.29
N GLY A 323 8.09 25.24 1.45
CA GLY A 323 7.34 26.49 1.61
C GLY A 323 5.92 26.42 1.04
N ALA A 324 5.58 27.33 0.13
CA ALA A 324 4.23 27.40 -0.48
C ALA A 324 3.90 26.16 -1.32
N THR A 325 4.88 25.53 -2.00
CA THR A 325 4.65 24.32 -2.77
C THR A 325 4.32 23.13 -1.88
N LEU A 326 4.94 23.04 -0.70
CA LEU A 326 4.62 22.01 0.30
C LEU A 326 3.20 22.23 0.86
N ALA A 327 2.82 23.47 1.20
CA ALA A 327 1.48 23.74 1.68
C ALA A 327 0.40 23.34 0.65
N THR A 328 0.61 23.67 -0.62
CA THR A 328 -0.29 23.27 -1.71
C THR A 328 -0.36 21.75 -1.86
N ALA A 329 0.77 21.05 -1.77
CA ALA A 329 0.81 19.59 -1.88
C ALA A 329 0.12 18.90 -0.69
N LEU A 330 0.29 19.41 0.54
CA LEU A 330 -0.41 18.91 1.73
C LEU A 330 -1.92 19.15 1.68
N HIS A 331 -2.36 20.30 1.14
CA HIS A 331 -3.77 20.56 0.87
C HIS A 331 -4.34 19.50 -0.11
N ALA A 332 -3.68 19.30 -1.25
CA ALA A 332 -4.08 18.29 -2.24
C ALA A 332 -4.09 16.87 -1.64
N GLN A 333 -3.12 16.55 -0.79
CA GLN A 333 -3.05 15.27 -0.09
C GLN A 333 -4.25 15.04 0.83
N ALA A 334 -4.65 16.06 1.59
CA ALA A 334 -5.79 15.95 2.49
C ALA A 334 -7.10 15.67 1.73
N LEU A 335 -7.30 16.33 0.58
CA LEU A 335 -8.42 16.04 -0.30
C LEU A 335 -8.34 14.63 -0.88
N LYS A 336 -7.12 14.21 -1.28
CA LYS A 336 -6.90 12.87 -1.81
C LYS A 336 -7.14 11.76 -0.78
N TYR A 337 -6.86 11.97 0.50
CA TYR A 337 -7.23 11.02 1.55
C TYR A 337 -8.74 10.92 1.76
N ARG A 338 -9.45 12.05 1.71
CA ARG A 338 -10.91 12.09 1.89
C ARG A 338 -11.65 11.25 0.85
N GLU A 339 -11.24 11.35 -0.41
CA GLU A 339 -11.93 10.71 -1.52
C GLU A 339 -12.02 9.17 -1.37
N PRO A 340 -10.91 8.41 -1.25
CA PRO A 340 -10.99 6.96 -1.09
C PRO A 340 -11.58 6.54 0.25
N TYR A 341 -11.40 7.30 1.34
CA TYR A 341 -12.05 6.96 2.60
C TYR A 341 -13.58 7.04 2.52
N ALA A 342 -14.13 8.00 1.77
CA ALA A 342 -15.57 8.05 1.50
C ALA A 342 -16.04 6.80 0.72
N VAL A 343 -15.24 6.32 -0.22
CA VAL A 343 -15.51 5.07 -0.96
C VAL A 343 -15.43 3.88 0.00
N TYR A 344 -14.39 3.77 0.83
CA TYR A 344 -14.24 2.63 1.76
C TYR A 344 -15.41 2.52 2.73
N VAL A 345 -15.90 3.63 3.26
CA VAL A 345 -17.08 3.66 4.16
C VAL A 345 -18.35 3.18 3.45
N ALA A 346 -18.47 3.42 2.15
CA ALA A 346 -19.63 3.00 1.35
C ALA A 346 -19.61 1.49 1.02
N HIS A 347 -18.46 0.83 1.09
CA HIS A 347 -18.30 -0.59 0.76
C HIS A 347 -18.25 -1.48 2.01
N ALA A 348 -19.33 -2.18 2.30
CA ALA A 348 -19.41 -3.11 3.45
C ALA A 348 -18.41 -4.29 3.38
N SER A 349 -17.85 -4.57 2.21
CA SER A 349 -16.81 -5.58 1.99
C SER A 349 -15.43 -5.13 2.50
N VAL A 350 -15.18 -3.83 2.66
CA VAL A 350 -13.93 -3.32 3.23
C VAL A 350 -13.91 -3.63 4.72
N LYS A 351 -12.96 -4.46 5.16
CA LYS A 351 -12.85 -4.92 6.55
C LYS A 351 -11.67 -4.35 7.31
N SER A 352 -10.68 -3.81 6.62
CA SER A 352 -9.50 -3.18 7.22
C SER A 352 -8.95 -2.09 6.30
N VAL A 353 -8.48 -0.99 6.90
CA VAL A 353 -7.73 0.07 6.23
C VAL A 353 -6.44 0.30 7.02
N THR A 354 -5.30 0.03 6.38
CA THR A 354 -3.97 0.08 6.98
C THR A 354 -3.11 1.10 6.24
N THR A 355 -2.45 2.01 6.97
CA THR A 355 -1.43 2.89 6.40
C THR A 355 -0.06 2.20 6.43
N TRP A 356 0.79 2.48 5.42
CA TRP A 356 2.13 1.90 5.35
C TRP A 356 3.14 2.78 6.08
N GLY A 357 3.04 2.72 7.41
CA GLY A 357 3.81 3.51 8.38
C GLY A 357 2.91 4.19 9.40
N VAL A 358 3.52 4.73 10.45
CA VAL A 358 2.84 5.34 11.60
C VAL A 358 2.77 6.86 11.48
N ALA A 359 3.89 7.51 11.18
CA ALA A 359 4.04 8.95 11.03
C ALA A 359 5.06 9.25 9.92
N ASP A 360 5.11 10.48 9.44
CA ASP A 360 5.88 10.86 8.25
C ASP A 360 7.38 10.52 8.30
N ASN A 361 7.96 10.35 9.49
CA ASN A 361 9.34 9.86 9.66
C ASN A 361 9.50 8.34 9.48
N HIS A 362 8.41 7.58 9.36
CA HIS A 362 8.41 6.12 9.18
C HIS A 362 7.96 5.72 7.76
N THR A 363 8.24 6.55 6.77
CA THR A 363 7.86 6.28 5.38
C THR A 363 9.04 5.79 4.52
N TRP A 364 8.78 4.79 3.68
CA TRP A 364 9.72 4.34 2.67
C TRP A 364 9.88 5.33 1.51
N LEU A 365 8.88 6.20 1.30
CA LEU A 365 8.83 7.17 0.21
C LEU A 365 9.86 8.30 0.33
N ASP A 366 10.48 8.49 1.48
CA ASP A 366 11.61 9.42 1.64
C ASP A 366 12.88 8.97 0.89
N SER A 367 12.93 7.69 0.51
CA SER A 367 14.08 7.11 -0.21
C SER A 367 13.72 6.55 -1.59
N PHE A 368 12.45 6.55 -1.98
CA PHE A 368 11.97 5.97 -3.23
C PHE A 368 10.87 6.85 -3.88
N PRO A 369 10.86 7.00 -5.21
CA PRO A 369 11.86 6.53 -6.19
C PRO A 369 13.15 7.34 -6.18
N VAL A 370 13.18 8.46 -5.46
CA VAL A 370 14.32 9.34 -5.28
C VAL A 370 14.40 9.82 -3.84
N VAL A 371 15.61 10.12 -3.34
CA VAL A 371 15.79 10.66 -1.98
C VAL A 371 15.25 12.08 -1.91
N ARG A 372 14.12 12.28 -1.22
CA ARG A 372 13.48 13.57 -0.90
C ARG A 372 12.39 13.36 0.15
N LYS A 373 12.01 14.40 0.89
CA LYS A 373 10.91 14.34 1.86
C LYS A 373 9.56 14.20 1.15
N ASN A 374 8.71 13.26 1.63
CA ASN A 374 7.41 13.01 1.02
C ASN A 374 6.21 13.38 1.90
N HIS A 375 6.24 13.13 3.19
CA HIS A 375 5.13 13.36 4.13
C HIS A 375 3.81 12.64 3.75
N PRO A 376 3.79 11.32 3.51
CA PRO A 376 2.64 10.67 2.89
C PRO A 376 1.55 10.19 3.87
N LEU A 377 1.77 10.28 5.18
CA LEU A 377 0.92 9.66 6.19
C LEU A 377 -0.04 10.67 6.88
N LEU A 378 -0.86 10.16 7.81
CA LEU A 378 -1.89 10.94 8.51
C LEU A 378 -1.33 11.80 9.66
N PHE A 379 -0.15 11.43 10.17
CA PHE A 379 0.53 12.12 11.27
C PHE A 379 1.87 12.68 10.81
N ASP A 380 2.21 13.86 11.31
CA ASP A 380 3.51 14.47 11.08
C ASP A 380 4.61 13.75 11.91
N GLU A 381 5.88 14.16 11.73
CA GLU A 381 7.02 13.58 12.45
C GLU A 381 6.95 13.78 13.97
N ALA A 382 6.20 14.79 14.45
CA ALA A 382 5.96 15.04 15.87
C ALA A 382 4.73 14.28 16.42
N GLY A 383 4.02 13.54 15.56
CA GLY A 383 2.83 12.76 15.92
C GLY A 383 1.54 13.57 15.95
N ASN A 384 1.53 14.79 15.42
CA ASN A 384 0.32 15.57 15.33
C ASN A 384 -0.53 15.15 14.11
N PRO A 385 -1.88 15.13 14.26
CA PRO A 385 -2.77 14.89 13.14
C PRO A 385 -2.65 15.98 12.07
N LYS A 386 -2.39 15.59 10.82
CA LYS A 386 -2.31 16.49 9.66
C LYS A 386 -3.70 16.86 9.13
N SER A 387 -3.78 17.78 8.16
CA SER A 387 -5.02 18.09 7.44
C SER A 387 -5.68 16.83 6.87
N ALA A 388 -4.88 15.85 6.41
CA ALA A 388 -5.35 14.56 5.91
C ALA A 388 -6.13 13.76 6.97
N PHE A 389 -5.66 13.75 8.22
CA PHE A 389 -6.37 13.12 9.33
C PHE A 389 -7.76 13.75 9.55
N TRP A 390 -7.82 15.08 9.61
CA TRP A 390 -9.07 15.79 9.83
C TRP A 390 -10.04 15.62 8.66
N ALA A 391 -9.52 15.56 7.44
CA ALA A 391 -10.31 15.36 6.24
C ALA A 391 -11.01 14.00 6.18
N ILE A 392 -10.46 12.95 6.80
CA ILE A 392 -11.09 11.61 6.82
C ILE A 392 -12.07 11.45 8.00
N VAL A 393 -11.88 12.17 9.12
CA VAL A 393 -12.78 12.03 10.27
C VAL A 393 -13.94 13.03 10.23
N ASP A 394 -13.82 14.11 9.47
CA ASP A 394 -14.90 15.08 9.26
C ASP A 394 -15.03 15.41 7.76
N PRO A 395 -16.04 14.87 7.07
CA PRO A 395 -16.26 15.16 5.64
C PRO A 395 -16.52 16.66 5.35
N THR A 396 -16.91 17.44 6.37
CA THR A 396 -17.18 18.88 6.24
C THR A 396 -15.98 19.75 6.57
N PHE A 397 -14.88 19.15 7.06
CA PHE A 397 -13.65 19.86 7.40
C PHE A 397 -13.12 20.67 6.20
N VAL A 398 -12.97 21.97 6.39
CA VAL A 398 -12.38 22.84 5.37
C VAL A 398 -10.86 22.68 5.45
N VAL A 399 -10.27 22.06 4.43
CA VAL A 399 -8.82 21.85 4.36
C VAL A 399 -8.14 23.22 4.18
N PRO A 400 -7.18 23.59 5.06
CA PRO A 400 -6.47 24.87 4.98
C PRO A 400 -5.50 24.94 3.81
#